data_d5110992ed8401848632b0ce6e5300df
#
_entry.id   d5110992ed8401848632b0ce6e5300df
#
_cell.length_a   1.000
_cell.length_b   1.000
_cell.length_c   1.000
_cell.angle_alpha   90.00
_cell.angle_beta   90.00
_cell.angle_gamma   90.00
#
_symmetry.space_group_name_H-M   'P 1'
#
loop_
_entity.id
_entity.type
_entity.pdbx_description
1 polymer ?
#
loop_
_entity_poly.entity_id
_entity_poly.type
_entity_poly.pdbx_seq_one_letter_code
_entity_poly.pdbx_strand_id
1 'polypeptide(L)'
;IFNVEDIENEEKNANRDFDYYDLQLQAVRQALSRFMPEFSNIRIRRSPLRMDVDKRINGNKITLSVNQLSDGEKCLMAMVGDIVRRMTIANPQLSDPLLGQGIILIDEIDLHLHPLWQRDVVSRLTETFPNCQFIISTHSPHVITHVQKESLFSLDITADGLRSEHPQKSYGMTAERVLEDLMGLTTTRPVNIKNEIDDIYQRIDRKEYDNAKKAIF
;
A
#
# COMPACT_ATOMS: atom_id res chain seq x y z
N ILE A 1 1.17 14.27 16.40
CA ILE A 1 -0.29 14.09 16.67
C ILE A 1 -0.56 14.36 18.16
N PHE A 2 0.10 13.73 19.13
CA PHE A 2 -0.17 13.89 20.57
C PHE A 2 -0.20 15.37 21.00
N ASN A 3 0.87 16.12 20.71
CA ASN A 3 0.95 17.53 21.10
C ASN A 3 -0.08 18.42 20.42
N VAL A 4 -0.47 18.10 19.17
CA VAL A 4 -1.41 18.88 18.39
C VAL A 4 -2.84 18.73 18.92
N GLU A 5 -3.24 17.50 19.33
CA GLU A 5 -4.56 17.29 19.97
C GLU A 5 -4.64 17.97 21.34
N ASP A 6 -3.51 18.08 22.06
CA ASP A 6 -3.47 18.81 23.32
C ASP A 6 -3.69 20.31 23.09
N ILE A 7 -3.03 20.89 22.08
CA ILE A 7 -3.22 22.29 21.70
C ILE A 7 -4.67 22.53 21.27
N GLU A 8 -5.25 21.66 20.43
CA GLU A 8 -6.64 21.76 20.01
C GLU A 8 -7.60 21.80 21.23
N ASN A 9 -7.39 20.93 22.22
CA ASN A 9 -8.23 20.88 23.41
C ASN A 9 -8.02 22.10 24.32
N GLU A 10 -6.80 22.61 24.46
CA GLU A 10 -6.50 23.81 25.21
C GLU A 10 -7.15 25.05 24.59
N GLU A 11 -7.06 25.20 23.26
CA GLU A 11 -7.71 26.29 22.51
C GLU A 11 -9.24 26.25 22.63
N LYS A 12 -9.85 25.06 22.51
CA LYS A 12 -11.29 24.88 22.73
C LYS A 12 -11.74 25.32 24.11
N ASN A 13 -10.96 24.99 25.14
CA ASN A 13 -11.27 25.35 26.52
C ASN A 13 -11.02 26.83 26.82
N ALA A 14 -9.91 27.39 26.31
CA ALA A 14 -9.53 28.77 26.56
C ALA A 14 -10.48 29.77 25.88
N ASN A 15 -10.87 29.52 24.66
CA ASN A 15 -11.70 30.40 23.85
C ASN A 15 -13.20 30.10 23.94
N ARG A 16 -13.62 29.01 24.63
CA ARG A 16 -14.97 28.45 24.63
C ARG A 16 -15.52 28.19 23.22
N ASP A 17 -14.61 27.99 22.27
CA ASP A 17 -14.91 27.63 20.90
C ASP A 17 -14.78 26.12 20.74
N PHE A 18 -15.88 25.41 20.93
CA PHE A 18 -15.96 23.95 20.82
C PHE A 18 -15.89 23.46 19.37
N ASP A 19 -15.99 24.36 18.40
CA ASP A 19 -15.87 24.07 16.97
C ASP A 19 -14.47 24.32 16.42
N TYR A 20 -13.53 24.75 17.26
CA TYR A 20 -12.14 24.90 16.87
C TYR A 20 -11.53 23.53 16.54
N TYR A 21 -10.89 23.46 15.39
CA TYR A 21 -10.15 22.28 14.94
C TYR A 21 -8.75 22.69 14.48
N ASP A 22 -7.74 21.96 14.98
CA ASP A 22 -6.40 22.11 14.44
C ASP A 22 -6.34 21.59 13.00
N LEU A 23 -5.85 22.41 12.08
CA LEU A 23 -5.81 22.11 10.66
C LEU A 23 -4.99 20.86 10.32
N GLN A 24 -3.85 20.66 11.02
CA GLN A 24 -2.99 19.50 10.80
C GLN A 24 -3.69 18.22 11.25
N LEU A 25 -4.30 18.25 12.43
CA LEU A 25 -4.99 17.09 12.99
C LEU A 25 -6.22 16.73 12.15
N GLN A 26 -6.95 17.73 11.67
CA GLN A 26 -8.09 17.52 10.79
C GLN A 26 -7.65 16.91 9.46
N ALA A 27 -6.57 17.42 8.84
CA ALA A 27 -6.02 16.89 7.62
C ALA A 27 -5.58 15.42 7.77
N VAL A 28 -4.93 15.07 8.90
CA VAL A 28 -4.53 13.67 9.19
C VAL A 28 -5.77 12.77 9.33
N ARG A 29 -6.79 13.21 10.09
CA ARG A 29 -8.04 12.46 10.25
C ARG A 29 -8.74 12.23 8.90
N GLN A 30 -8.78 13.26 8.07
CA GLN A 30 -9.40 13.22 6.74
C GLN A 30 -8.62 12.29 5.78
N ALA A 31 -7.29 12.40 5.74
CA ALA A 31 -6.46 11.54 4.91
C ALA A 31 -6.59 10.07 5.31
N LEU A 32 -6.51 9.77 6.61
CA LEU A 32 -6.65 8.41 7.10
C LEU A 32 -8.05 7.84 6.81
N SER A 33 -9.10 8.64 6.92
CA SER A 33 -10.46 8.22 6.56
C SER A 33 -10.63 7.94 5.06
N ARG A 34 -9.94 8.70 4.19
CA ARG A 34 -9.94 8.45 2.73
C ARG A 34 -9.11 7.23 2.37
N PHE A 35 -7.91 7.14 2.93
CA PHE A 35 -6.95 6.08 2.60
C PHE A 35 -7.32 4.72 3.21
N MET A 36 -7.86 4.73 4.44
CA MET A 36 -8.24 3.54 5.22
C MET A 36 -9.70 3.67 5.70
N PRO A 37 -10.70 3.53 4.82
CA PRO A 37 -12.11 3.84 5.13
C PRO A 37 -12.73 2.95 6.22
N GLU A 38 -12.11 1.82 6.53
CA GLU A 38 -12.49 0.97 7.66
C GLU A 38 -12.10 1.56 9.02
N PHE A 39 -11.22 2.57 9.05
CA PHE A 39 -10.78 3.25 10.26
C PHE A 39 -11.43 4.62 10.40
N SER A 40 -11.73 4.99 11.63
CA SER A 40 -12.33 6.29 11.95
C SER A 40 -12.03 6.69 13.39
N ASN A 41 -12.34 7.95 13.73
CA ASN A 41 -12.31 8.45 15.10
C ASN A 41 -10.98 8.20 15.83
N ILE A 42 -9.87 8.61 15.18
CA ILE A 42 -8.54 8.56 15.79
C ILE A 42 -8.50 9.57 16.91
N ARG A 43 -8.15 9.11 18.11
CA ARG A 43 -8.12 9.93 19.32
C ARG A 43 -7.02 9.51 20.27
N ILE A 44 -6.56 10.44 21.08
CA ILE A 44 -5.53 10.20 22.10
C ILE A 44 -6.20 10.05 23.46
N ARG A 45 -5.83 8.97 24.14
CA ARG A 45 -6.13 8.74 25.55
C ARG A 45 -4.93 9.13 26.38
N ARG A 46 -5.15 9.88 27.47
CA ARG A 46 -4.05 10.35 28.32
C ARG A 46 -3.78 9.45 29.51
N SER A 47 -4.75 8.65 29.92
CA SER A 47 -4.61 7.76 31.07
C SER A 47 -5.14 6.36 30.75
N PRO A 48 -4.27 5.40 30.42
CA PRO A 48 -2.84 5.56 30.04
C PRO A 48 -2.69 6.27 28.69
N LEU A 49 -1.50 6.86 28.44
CA LEU A 49 -1.22 7.52 27.18
C LEU A 49 -1.18 6.51 26.03
N ARG A 50 -2.16 6.59 25.13
CA ARG A 50 -2.28 5.72 23.95
C ARG A 50 -3.11 6.37 22.87
N MET A 51 -2.92 5.92 21.64
CA MET A 51 -3.77 6.27 20.50
C MET A 51 -4.82 5.17 20.29
N ASP A 52 -6.08 5.54 20.30
CA ASP A 52 -7.21 4.67 19.99
C ASP A 52 -7.78 5.03 18.62
N VAL A 53 -8.30 4.01 17.92
CA VAL A 53 -8.97 4.14 16.64
C VAL A 53 -10.18 3.22 16.61
N ASP A 54 -11.23 3.64 15.94
CA ASP A 54 -12.38 2.79 15.69
C ASP A 54 -12.20 2.08 14.35
N LYS A 55 -12.24 0.75 14.36
CA LYS A 55 -12.17 -0.11 13.18
C LYS A 55 -13.51 -0.78 12.92
N ARG A 56 -13.96 -0.78 11.66
CA ARG A 56 -15.16 -1.50 11.23
C ARG A 56 -14.77 -2.91 10.77
N ILE A 57 -15.33 -3.92 11.44
CA ILE A 57 -15.13 -5.34 11.14
C ILE A 57 -16.51 -5.99 11.01
N ASN A 58 -16.83 -6.56 9.84
CA ASN A 58 -18.11 -7.20 9.55
C ASN A 58 -19.33 -6.33 9.90
N GLY A 59 -19.24 -5.03 9.60
CA GLY A 59 -20.31 -4.05 9.91
C GLY A 59 -20.32 -3.52 11.34
N ASN A 60 -19.62 -4.15 12.27
CA ASN A 60 -19.51 -3.73 13.66
C ASN A 60 -18.32 -2.78 13.85
N LYS A 61 -18.53 -1.78 14.71
CA LYS A 61 -17.50 -0.82 15.10
C LYS A 61 -16.84 -1.28 16.39
N ILE A 62 -15.52 -1.44 16.36
CA ILE A 62 -14.71 -1.86 17.50
C ILE A 62 -13.63 -0.79 17.74
N THR A 63 -13.49 -0.36 18.99
CA THR A 63 -12.38 0.54 19.38
C THR A 63 -11.16 -0.27 19.75
N LEU A 64 -10.05 0.01 19.09
CA LEU A 64 -8.75 -0.64 19.30
C LEU A 64 -7.71 0.42 19.65
N SER A 65 -6.73 0.04 20.48
CA SER A 65 -5.48 0.78 20.57
C SER A 65 -4.68 0.54 19.28
N VAL A 66 -3.98 1.57 18.79
CA VAL A 66 -3.09 1.42 17.61
C VAL A 66 -2.08 0.29 17.80
N ASN A 67 -1.64 0.02 19.05
CA ASN A 67 -0.76 -1.10 19.35
C ASN A 67 -1.37 -2.50 19.07
N GLN A 68 -2.70 -2.60 18.99
CA GLN A 68 -3.43 -3.84 18.69
C GLN A 68 -3.65 -4.05 17.18
N LEU A 69 -3.28 -3.08 16.35
CA LEU A 69 -3.35 -3.21 14.90
C LEU A 69 -2.23 -4.08 14.37
N SER A 70 -2.42 -4.63 13.18
CA SER A 70 -1.34 -5.32 12.46
C SER A 70 -0.21 -4.35 12.11
N ASP A 71 0.99 -4.88 11.90
CA ASP A 71 2.15 -4.04 11.57
C ASP A 71 1.96 -3.30 10.24
N GLY A 72 1.31 -3.92 9.26
CA GLY A 72 0.95 -3.26 8.00
C GLY A 72 -0.01 -2.08 8.20
N GLU A 73 -1.05 -2.23 9.03
CA GLU A 73 -1.98 -1.14 9.34
C GLU A 73 -1.29 0.02 10.07
N LYS A 74 -0.40 -0.30 11.02
CA LYS A 74 0.42 0.72 11.71
C LYS A 74 1.33 1.45 10.74
N CYS A 75 2.00 0.71 9.85
CA CYS A 75 2.90 1.26 8.84
C CYS A 75 2.16 2.22 7.91
N LEU A 76 1.00 1.82 7.38
CA LEU A 76 0.17 2.67 6.53
C LEU A 76 -0.33 3.92 7.25
N MET A 77 -0.81 3.80 8.49
CA MET A 77 -1.23 4.96 9.29
C MET A 77 -0.08 5.94 9.54
N ALA A 78 1.11 5.42 9.85
CA ALA A 78 2.29 6.24 10.08
C ALA A 78 2.75 6.94 8.79
N MET A 79 2.79 6.22 7.68
CA MET A 79 3.17 6.75 6.37
C MET A 79 2.21 7.87 5.93
N VAL A 80 0.91 7.62 5.94
CA VAL A 80 -0.10 8.63 5.56
C VAL A 80 -0.04 9.83 6.48
N GLY A 81 0.08 9.59 7.80
CA GLY A 81 0.20 10.67 8.79
C GLY A 81 1.44 11.54 8.59
N ASP A 82 2.60 10.96 8.23
CA ASP A 82 3.82 11.71 7.94
C ASP A 82 3.71 12.50 6.63
N ILE A 83 3.15 11.90 5.57
CA ILE A 83 2.88 12.60 4.31
C ILE A 83 2.02 13.83 4.57
N VAL A 84 0.89 13.70 5.27
CA VAL A 84 -0.01 14.82 5.58
C VAL A 84 0.70 15.90 6.37
N ARG A 85 1.45 15.52 7.41
CA ARG A 85 2.22 16.46 8.21
C ARG A 85 3.18 17.29 7.36
N ARG A 86 3.92 16.65 6.45
CA ARG A 86 4.83 17.31 5.51
C ARG A 86 4.09 18.20 4.53
N MET A 87 2.95 17.73 3.99
CA MET A 87 2.10 18.51 3.08
C MET A 87 1.55 19.77 3.74
N THR A 88 1.11 19.68 5.00
CA THR A 88 0.64 20.85 5.76
C THR A 88 1.73 21.88 5.97
N ILE A 89 2.96 21.44 6.28
CA ILE A 89 4.11 22.32 6.45
C ILE A 89 4.54 22.96 5.12
N ALA A 90 4.53 22.20 4.04
CA ALA A 90 4.96 22.66 2.72
C ALA A 90 3.95 23.60 2.05
N ASN A 91 2.66 23.49 2.41
CA ASN A 91 1.56 24.22 1.79
C ASN A 91 0.69 24.96 2.83
N PRO A 92 1.24 25.83 3.67
CA PRO A 92 0.53 26.42 4.82
C PRO A 92 -0.63 27.35 4.40
N GLN A 93 -0.67 27.78 3.13
CA GLN A 93 -1.70 28.64 2.58
C GLN A 93 -2.96 27.88 2.11
N LEU A 94 -2.90 26.54 2.02
CA LEU A 94 -4.02 25.76 1.56
C LEU A 94 -4.98 25.43 2.72
N SER A 95 -6.28 25.60 2.46
CA SER A 95 -7.34 25.19 3.37
C SER A 95 -7.47 23.64 3.47
N ASP A 96 -7.14 22.94 2.38
CA ASP A 96 -7.04 21.47 2.36
C ASP A 96 -5.61 21.07 1.94
N PRO A 97 -4.74 20.69 2.90
CA PRO A 97 -3.37 20.30 2.62
C PRO A 97 -3.24 19.05 1.72
N LEU A 98 -4.30 18.22 1.62
CA LEU A 98 -4.29 17.03 0.78
C LEU A 98 -4.29 17.38 -0.73
N LEU A 99 -4.69 18.61 -1.07
CA LEU A 99 -4.65 19.13 -2.44
C LEU A 99 -3.32 19.83 -2.76
N GLY A 100 -2.37 19.82 -1.84
CA GLY A 100 -1.03 20.37 -2.05
C GLY A 100 -0.25 19.61 -3.12
N GLN A 101 0.77 20.28 -3.68
CA GLN A 101 1.69 19.67 -4.64
C GLN A 101 2.94 19.19 -3.94
N GLY A 102 3.48 18.07 -4.40
CA GLY A 102 4.71 17.51 -3.87
C GLY A 102 5.22 16.32 -4.69
N ILE A 103 6.50 15.98 -4.49
CA ILE A 103 7.11 14.75 -4.99
C ILE A 103 7.42 13.88 -3.78
N ILE A 104 6.88 12.67 -3.76
CA ILE A 104 6.97 11.74 -2.64
C ILE A 104 7.69 10.48 -3.12
N LEU A 105 8.81 10.16 -2.46
CA LEU A 105 9.58 8.95 -2.72
C LEU A 105 9.27 7.93 -1.64
N ILE A 106 8.88 6.72 -2.04
CA ILE A 106 8.58 5.62 -1.13
C ILE A 106 9.37 4.40 -1.59
N ASP A 107 10.23 3.91 -0.72
CA ASP A 107 10.98 2.69 -0.96
C ASP A 107 10.25 1.50 -0.34
N GLU A 108 10.18 0.39 -1.08
CA GLU A 108 9.54 -0.87 -0.66
C GLU A 108 8.11 -0.69 -0.11
N ILE A 109 7.22 -0.09 -0.92
CA ILE A 109 5.82 0.20 -0.50
C ILE A 109 5.07 -1.04 -0.02
N ASP A 110 5.45 -2.22 -0.45
CA ASP A 110 4.84 -3.50 -0.10
C ASP A 110 5.30 -4.07 1.24
N LEU A 111 6.34 -3.48 1.86
CA LEU A 111 6.90 -3.99 3.11
C LEU A 111 5.84 -4.04 4.23
N HIS A 112 5.72 -5.21 4.86
CA HIS A 112 4.73 -5.52 5.91
C HIS A 112 3.25 -5.45 5.49
N LEU A 113 2.93 -5.17 4.22
CA LEU A 113 1.55 -5.11 3.76
C LEU A 113 1.00 -6.50 3.42
N HIS A 114 -0.23 -6.75 3.89
CA HIS A 114 -1.00 -7.89 3.42
C HIS A 114 -1.27 -7.78 1.91
N PRO A 115 -1.27 -8.87 1.12
CA PRO A 115 -1.50 -8.83 -0.33
C PRO A 115 -2.73 -8.03 -0.78
N LEU A 116 -3.81 -8.03 -0.01
CA LEU A 116 -4.99 -7.21 -0.30
C LEU A 116 -4.69 -5.71 -0.29
N TRP A 117 -3.85 -5.24 0.65
CA TRP A 117 -3.42 -3.85 0.70
C TRP A 117 -2.44 -3.49 -0.41
N GLN A 118 -1.55 -4.41 -0.77
CA GLN A 118 -0.59 -4.22 -1.86
C GLN A 118 -1.27 -3.92 -3.19
N ARG A 119 -2.47 -4.48 -3.42
CA ARG A 119 -3.25 -4.26 -4.65
C ARG A 119 -3.79 -2.84 -4.77
N ASP A 120 -4.17 -2.24 -3.66
CA ASP A 120 -4.90 -0.97 -3.65
C ASP A 120 -4.03 0.22 -3.20
N VAL A 121 -2.84 -0.02 -2.63
CA VAL A 121 -2.04 1.02 -1.98
C VAL A 121 -1.70 2.18 -2.90
N VAL A 122 -1.33 1.92 -4.15
CA VAL A 122 -0.96 2.96 -5.12
C VAL A 122 -2.18 3.80 -5.53
N SER A 123 -3.32 3.17 -5.85
CA SER A 123 -4.54 3.91 -6.18
C SER A 123 -5.02 4.76 -5.03
N ARG A 124 -5.00 4.21 -3.80
CA ARG A 124 -5.39 4.96 -2.60
C ARG A 124 -4.47 6.14 -2.31
N LEU A 125 -3.16 6.03 -2.56
CA LEU A 125 -2.23 7.16 -2.44
C LEU A 125 -2.57 8.27 -3.44
N THR A 126 -2.76 7.92 -4.71
CA THR A 126 -3.06 8.89 -5.77
C THR A 126 -4.45 9.52 -5.61
N GLU A 127 -5.43 8.79 -5.08
CA GLU A 127 -6.76 9.32 -4.76
C GLU A 127 -6.74 10.24 -3.53
N THR A 128 -5.91 9.92 -2.53
CA THR A 128 -5.80 10.71 -1.30
C THR A 128 -5.03 12.01 -1.53
N PHE A 129 -3.98 11.97 -2.38
CA PHE A 129 -3.09 13.10 -2.68
C PHE A 129 -3.02 13.33 -4.20
N PRO A 130 -4.10 13.84 -4.82
CA PRO A 130 -4.25 13.85 -6.28
C PRO A 130 -3.27 14.75 -7.03
N ASN A 131 -2.64 15.71 -6.34
CA ASN A 131 -1.68 16.64 -6.93
C ASN A 131 -0.22 16.30 -6.60
N CYS A 132 0.01 15.13 -5.96
CA CYS A 132 1.37 14.67 -5.67
C CYS A 132 1.86 13.71 -6.76
N GLN A 133 3.14 13.80 -7.08
CA GLN A 133 3.85 12.79 -7.85
C GLN A 133 4.46 11.76 -6.89
N PHE A 134 4.17 10.48 -7.12
CA PHE A 134 4.76 9.38 -6.35
C PHE A 134 5.84 8.68 -7.18
N ILE A 135 7.01 8.46 -6.57
CA ILE A 135 8.08 7.61 -7.09
C ILE A 135 8.24 6.47 -6.08
N ILE A 136 7.88 5.26 -6.50
CA ILE A 136 7.69 4.12 -5.59
C ILE A 136 8.53 2.96 -6.06
N SER A 137 9.32 2.34 -5.17
CA SER A 137 9.92 1.03 -5.44
C SER A 137 9.06 -0.09 -4.84
N THR A 138 9.09 -1.25 -5.47
CA THR A 138 8.39 -2.44 -5.00
C THR A 138 8.99 -3.72 -5.54
N HIS A 139 8.96 -4.77 -4.75
CA HIS A 139 9.23 -6.15 -5.15
C HIS A 139 7.96 -7.02 -5.19
N SER A 140 6.77 -6.41 -5.04
CA SER A 140 5.51 -7.15 -4.99
C SER A 140 4.86 -7.29 -6.36
N PRO A 141 4.62 -8.53 -6.83
CA PRO A 141 3.81 -8.75 -8.02
C PRO A 141 2.38 -8.23 -7.85
N HIS A 142 1.85 -8.19 -6.61
CA HIS A 142 0.50 -7.69 -6.34
C HIS A 142 0.39 -6.17 -6.55
N VAL A 143 1.43 -5.40 -6.25
CA VAL A 143 1.48 -3.96 -6.59
C VAL A 143 1.55 -3.80 -8.10
N ILE A 144 2.48 -4.51 -8.77
CA ILE A 144 2.75 -4.39 -10.20
C ILE A 144 1.51 -4.71 -11.04
N THR A 145 0.74 -5.76 -10.69
CA THR A 145 -0.49 -6.14 -11.42
C THR A 145 -1.60 -5.09 -11.40
N HIS A 146 -1.51 -4.08 -10.52
CA HIS A 146 -2.50 -3.00 -10.36
C HIS A 146 -1.97 -1.63 -10.84
N VAL A 147 -0.78 -1.58 -11.46
CA VAL A 147 -0.18 -0.36 -12.02
C VAL A 147 -0.13 -0.46 -13.53
N GLN A 148 -0.49 0.62 -14.22
CA GLN A 148 -0.42 0.73 -15.67
C GLN A 148 1.04 0.70 -16.13
N LYS A 149 1.30 0.06 -17.28
CA LYS A 149 2.67 -0.11 -17.81
C LYS A 149 3.40 1.21 -18.05
N GLU A 150 2.67 2.28 -18.39
CA GLU A 150 3.22 3.62 -18.63
C GLU A 150 3.81 4.25 -17.37
N SER A 151 3.36 3.80 -16.18
CA SER A 151 3.85 4.25 -14.88
C SER A 151 4.83 3.27 -14.25
N LEU A 152 5.18 2.18 -14.94
CA LEU A 152 6.06 1.14 -14.42
C LEU A 152 7.41 1.15 -15.15
N PHE A 153 8.48 1.09 -14.38
CA PHE A 153 9.85 0.96 -14.86
C PHE A 153 10.48 -0.31 -14.26
N SER A 154 10.98 -1.20 -15.11
CA SER A 154 11.89 -2.27 -14.70
C SER A 154 13.31 -1.74 -14.69
N LEU A 155 14.03 -2.00 -13.61
CA LEU A 155 15.44 -1.60 -13.46
C LEU A 155 16.31 -2.84 -13.41
N ASP A 156 17.24 -2.97 -14.37
CA ASP A 156 18.16 -4.08 -14.45
C ASP A 156 19.62 -3.58 -14.43
N ILE A 157 20.49 -4.35 -13.76
CA ILE A 157 21.92 -4.10 -13.76
C ILE A 157 22.54 -4.95 -14.86
N THR A 158 23.07 -4.30 -15.88
CA THR A 158 23.78 -4.93 -17.00
C THR A 158 25.29 -4.68 -16.92
N ALA A 159 26.07 -5.33 -17.78
CA ALA A 159 27.52 -5.09 -17.88
C ALA A 159 27.86 -3.62 -18.23
N ASP A 160 26.95 -2.93 -18.93
CA ASP A 160 27.10 -1.53 -19.36
C ASP A 160 26.52 -0.52 -18.34
N GLY A 161 25.97 -1.00 -17.20
CA GLY A 161 25.40 -0.18 -16.13
C GLY A 161 23.92 -0.43 -15.90
N LEU A 162 23.26 0.52 -15.25
CA LEU A 162 21.84 0.45 -14.95
C LEU A 162 21.01 0.71 -16.22
N ARG A 163 20.11 -0.22 -16.54
CA ARG A 163 19.13 -0.10 -17.62
C ARG A 163 17.72 0.05 -17.05
N SER A 164 16.94 0.91 -17.66
CA SER A 164 15.54 1.14 -17.33
C SER A 164 14.66 0.88 -18.54
N GLU A 165 13.61 0.08 -18.37
CA GLU A 165 12.66 -0.25 -19.44
C GLU A 165 11.21 -0.20 -18.96
N HIS A 166 10.30 0.16 -19.86
CA HIS A 166 8.88 -0.05 -19.64
C HIS A 166 8.49 -1.48 -20.04
N PRO A 167 7.81 -2.24 -19.18
CA PRO A 167 7.33 -3.55 -19.56
C PRO A 167 6.23 -3.45 -20.63
N GLN A 168 6.12 -4.48 -21.46
CA GLN A 168 5.08 -4.53 -22.50
C GLN A 168 3.66 -4.60 -21.91
N LYS A 169 3.52 -5.25 -20.75
CA LYS A 169 2.26 -5.41 -20.01
C LYS A 169 2.56 -5.41 -18.52
N SER A 170 1.59 -4.99 -17.72
CA SER A 170 1.62 -5.09 -16.25
C SER A 170 0.21 -5.20 -15.68
N TYR A 171 -0.63 -4.22 -15.96
CA TYR A 171 -1.99 -4.15 -15.45
C TYR A 171 -2.83 -5.35 -15.85
N GLY A 172 -3.46 -6.00 -14.85
CA GLY A 172 -4.32 -7.16 -15.06
C GLY A 172 -3.59 -8.48 -15.31
N MET A 173 -2.25 -8.52 -15.26
CA MET A 173 -1.50 -9.77 -15.27
C MET A 173 -1.77 -10.56 -13.98
N THR A 174 -1.54 -11.87 -14.01
CA THR A 174 -1.49 -12.67 -12.78
C THR A 174 -0.16 -12.46 -12.06
N ALA A 175 -0.14 -12.61 -10.73
CA ALA A 175 1.09 -12.49 -9.95
C ALA A 175 2.18 -13.48 -10.44
N GLU A 176 1.79 -14.69 -10.84
CA GLU A 176 2.69 -15.70 -11.42
C GLU A 176 3.39 -15.18 -12.69
N ARG A 177 2.62 -14.59 -13.61
CA ARG A 177 3.19 -14.02 -14.84
C ARG A 177 4.10 -12.82 -14.57
N VAL A 178 3.77 -11.97 -13.61
CA VAL A 178 4.66 -10.86 -13.23
C VAL A 178 5.98 -11.40 -12.70
N LEU A 179 5.94 -12.43 -11.84
CA LEU A 179 7.16 -13.06 -11.32
C LEU A 179 8.02 -13.67 -12.43
N GLU A 180 7.41 -14.32 -13.42
CA GLU A 180 8.13 -14.98 -14.51
C GLU A 180 8.57 -13.97 -15.59
N ASP A 181 7.64 -13.16 -16.11
CA ASP A 181 7.88 -12.31 -17.29
C ASP A 181 8.63 -10.99 -16.95
N LEU A 182 8.42 -10.44 -15.76
CA LEU A 182 8.95 -9.13 -15.37
C LEU A 182 10.05 -9.21 -14.29
N MET A 183 9.98 -10.20 -13.41
CA MET A 183 10.92 -10.32 -12.30
C MET A 183 11.95 -11.45 -12.50
N GLY A 184 11.93 -12.13 -13.66
CA GLY A 184 12.95 -13.07 -14.10
C GLY A 184 12.93 -14.43 -13.41
N LEU A 185 11.85 -14.82 -12.73
CA LEU A 185 11.73 -16.16 -12.19
C LEU A 185 11.52 -17.16 -13.34
N THR A 186 12.25 -18.25 -13.31
CA THR A 186 12.10 -19.33 -14.32
C THR A 186 10.84 -20.18 -14.07
N THR A 187 10.34 -20.21 -12.84
CA THR A 187 9.13 -20.91 -12.45
C THR A 187 8.69 -20.45 -11.05
N THR A 188 7.40 -20.43 -10.81
CA THR A 188 6.80 -20.20 -9.48
C THR A 188 6.54 -21.51 -8.73
N ARG A 189 6.73 -22.65 -9.39
CA ARG A 189 6.54 -23.99 -8.83
C ARG A 189 7.83 -24.59 -8.33
N PRO A 190 7.81 -25.50 -7.35
CA PRO A 190 8.95 -26.33 -6.99
C PRO A 190 9.47 -27.07 -8.23
N VAL A 191 10.81 -27.14 -8.37
CA VAL A 191 11.48 -27.66 -9.60
C VAL A 191 11.05 -29.10 -9.91
N ASN A 192 10.87 -29.95 -8.90
CA ASN A 192 10.40 -31.32 -9.07
C ASN A 192 8.99 -31.37 -9.69
N ILE A 193 8.06 -30.54 -9.20
CA ILE A 193 6.69 -30.45 -9.72
C ILE A 193 6.68 -29.90 -11.15
N LYS A 194 7.53 -28.90 -11.43
CA LYS A 194 7.68 -28.41 -12.82
C LYS A 194 8.12 -29.54 -13.75
N ASN A 195 9.16 -30.29 -13.37
CA ASN A 195 9.69 -31.39 -14.19
C ASN A 195 8.66 -32.49 -14.41
N GLU A 196 7.84 -32.83 -13.41
CA GLU A 196 6.74 -33.78 -13.52
C GLU A 196 5.67 -33.31 -14.53
N ILE A 197 5.29 -32.03 -14.44
CA ILE A 197 4.34 -31.41 -15.34
C ILE A 197 4.89 -31.39 -16.77
N ASP A 198 6.15 -30.99 -16.96
CA ASP A 198 6.81 -30.96 -18.26
C ASP A 198 6.88 -32.36 -18.90
N ASP A 199 7.16 -33.40 -18.08
CA ASP A 199 7.12 -34.80 -18.54
C ASP A 199 5.72 -35.23 -18.98
N ILE A 200 4.68 -34.86 -18.22
CA ILE A 200 3.28 -35.12 -18.62
C ILE A 200 2.94 -34.45 -19.96
N TYR A 201 3.31 -33.18 -20.14
CA TYR A 201 3.07 -32.48 -21.41
C TYR A 201 3.83 -33.15 -22.56
N GLN A 202 5.10 -33.54 -22.38
CA GLN A 202 5.87 -34.26 -23.40
C GLN A 202 5.22 -35.59 -23.80
N ARG A 203 4.66 -36.34 -22.85
CA ARG A 203 3.92 -37.56 -23.14
C ARG A 203 2.63 -37.31 -23.91
N ILE A 204 1.92 -36.22 -23.59
CA ILE A 204 0.74 -35.80 -24.35
C ILE A 204 1.12 -35.45 -25.81
N ASP A 205 2.19 -34.70 -26.04
CA ASP A 205 2.67 -34.30 -27.34
C ASP A 205 3.10 -35.54 -28.19
N ARG A 206 3.62 -36.59 -27.54
CA ARG A 206 3.94 -37.87 -28.15
C ARG A 206 2.72 -38.75 -28.33
N LYS A 207 1.50 -38.32 -27.96
CA LYS A 207 0.23 -39.05 -28.00
C LYS A 207 0.20 -40.29 -27.07
N GLU A 208 1.03 -40.32 -26.05
CA GLU A 208 1.09 -41.39 -25.03
C GLU A 208 0.10 -41.12 -23.89
N TYR A 209 -1.19 -40.99 -24.24
CA TYR A 209 -2.23 -40.51 -23.31
C TYR A 209 -2.44 -41.39 -22.09
N ASP A 210 -2.31 -42.70 -22.22
CA ASP A 210 -2.46 -43.66 -21.10
C ASP A 210 -1.31 -43.50 -20.09
N ASN A 211 -0.09 -43.25 -20.58
CA ASN A 211 1.07 -43.03 -19.74
C ASN A 211 1.03 -41.64 -19.06
N ALA A 212 0.56 -40.62 -19.78
CA ALA A 212 0.35 -39.29 -19.20
C ALA A 212 -0.74 -39.33 -18.11
N LYS A 213 -1.84 -40.07 -18.32
CA LYS A 213 -2.91 -40.23 -17.33
C LYS A 213 -2.43 -40.92 -16.05
N LYS A 214 -1.59 -41.94 -16.15
CA LYS A 214 -1.01 -42.66 -14.99
C LYS A 214 -0.05 -41.79 -14.18
N ALA A 215 0.54 -40.74 -14.78
CA ALA A 215 1.43 -39.83 -14.09
C ALA A 215 0.70 -38.74 -13.28
N ILE A 216 -0.62 -38.59 -13.47
CA ILE A 216 -1.47 -37.60 -12.77
C ILE A 216 -2.08 -38.21 -11.49
N PHE A 217 -2.23 -39.52 -11.43
CA PHE A 217 -2.84 -40.30 -10.34
C PHE A 217 -1.84 -41.24 -9.68
#